data_92011b601fdb7d3d3867e4710a110c98
#
_entry.id   92011b601fdb7d3d3867e4710a110c98
#
_cell.length_a   1.000
_cell.length_b   1.000
_cell.length_c   1.000
_cell.angle_alpha   90.00
_cell.angle_beta   90.00
_cell.angle_gamma   90.00
#
_symmetry.space_group_name_H-M   'P 1'
#
loop_
_entity.id
_entity.type
_entity.pdbx_description
1 polymer ?
#
loop_
_entity_poly.entity_id
_entity_poly.type
_entity_poly.pdbx_seq_one_letter_code
_entity_poly.pdbx_strand_id
1 'polypeptide(L)'
;MIRKIRVVCILLAAGVLCPGCGNRAKAVQSDAIKTQVTQNVYVSEEEADEETPYFMEEKDTVETEIESDPDEGDMAEAEEETLKAEEKERPKVKGIFVTGPMAGTSHMENLIELVEDTELNAMVIDVKNDEGRVTYDMQTPMVEELGSGIRYIQDMEALVVKCKEKNIYLIARIVAFKDPFLADMKPEWCIHNADGSVFKDKGGLAWLNPYNKEVWDYLLAIAEEALHMGFDEVQFDYIRFSTDSGMEDVDFGQDGEEKDRQEIIDDFAAYAAEKIHEAGGIVSADVYGMVIDSEVDQRIVGQNYVGLSKYLDYISPMVYPSHYGPYNYNIPVPDAEPYKLVLTALQSSKKVLAGIPVGTVSGNMEKEYTMEEVAALLPMEGVCARVRPWLQDFTATWVKGHIPYEAEEIRAQIQAVYDAGYEEWILWNASNRYTKDGLLGADE
;
A
#
# COMPACT_ATOMS: atom_id res chain seq x y z
N MET A 1 -32.65 -11.30 -21.50
CA MET A 1 -33.15 -11.25 -20.08
C MET A 1 -31.99 -10.79 -19.24
N ILE A 2 -31.89 -9.49 -19.00
CA ILE A 2 -30.71 -8.84 -18.42
C ILE A 2 -30.77 -8.97 -16.89
N ARG A 3 -29.83 -9.65 -16.29
CA ARG A 3 -29.67 -9.71 -14.81
C ARG A 3 -28.87 -8.47 -14.35
N LYS A 4 -29.51 -7.65 -13.54
CA LYS A 4 -28.83 -6.52 -12.86
C LYS A 4 -27.98 -7.05 -11.71
N ILE A 5 -26.68 -6.88 -11.80
CA ILE A 5 -25.76 -7.11 -10.68
C ILE A 5 -25.67 -5.78 -9.91
N ARG A 6 -26.02 -5.79 -8.63
CA ARG A 6 -25.85 -4.64 -7.75
C ARG A 6 -24.52 -4.80 -7.01
N VAL A 7 -23.56 -3.97 -7.31
CA VAL A 7 -22.35 -3.82 -6.51
C VAL A 7 -22.61 -2.69 -5.49
N VAL A 8 -22.50 -2.98 -4.23
CA VAL A 8 -22.65 -2.00 -3.14
C VAL A 8 -21.25 -1.77 -2.57
N CYS A 9 -20.61 -0.69 -2.98
CA CYS A 9 -19.42 -0.19 -2.29
C CYS A 9 -19.86 0.62 -1.07
N ILE A 10 -19.52 0.15 0.14
CA ILE A 10 -19.72 0.90 1.38
C ILE A 10 -18.39 1.54 1.75
N LEU A 11 -18.26 2.83 1.46
CA LEU A 11 -17.16 3.66 1.94
C LEU A 11 -17.48 4.14 3.35
N LEU A 12 -16.70 3.72 4.32
CA LEU A 12 -16.71 4.27 5.68
C LEU A 12 -15.42 5.05 5.90
N ALA A 13 -15.53 6.38 5.85
CA ALA A 13 -14.47 7.25 6.34
C ALA A 13 -14.45 7.19 7.87
N ALA A 14 -13.38 6.62 8.44
CA ALA A 14 -13.11 6.67 9.88
C ALA A 14 -12.46 8.02 10.22
N GLY A 15 -13.28 9.00 10.55
CA GLY A 15 -12.83 10.20 11.23
C GLY A 15 -12.56 9.88 12.71
N VAL A 16 -11.31 9.77 13.11
CA VAL A 16 -10.92 9.66 14.52
C VAL A 16 -11.03 11.04 15.15
N LEU A 17 -12.10 11.29 15.91
CA LEU A 17 -12.19 12.42 16.83
C LEU A 17 -11.49 12.06 18.15
N CYS A 18 -10.34 12.68 18.40
CA CYS A 18 -9.74 12.68 19.73
C CYS A 18 -10.60 13.46 20.71
N PRO A 19 -10.99 12.91 21.89
CA PRO A 19 -11.65 13.66 22.94
C PRO A 19 -10.63 14.26 23.90
N GLY A 20 -10.40 15.56 23.78
CA GLY A 20 -9.61 16.26 24.77
C GLY A 20 -9.45 17.75 24.53
N CYS A 21 -10.50 18.52 24.75
CA CYS A 21 -10.48 19.84 25.41
C CYS A 21 -11.90 20.41 25.44
N GLY A 22 -12.42 20.63 26.62
CA GLY A 22 -13.78 21.09 26.79
C GLY A 22 -14.01 22.54 26.36
N ASN A 23 -15.11 22.77 25.65
CA ASN A 23 -16.04 23.84 25.98
C ASN A 23 -17.38 23.64 25.28
N ARG A 24 -18.44 24.02 26.01
CA ARG A 24 -19.84 23.86 25.65
C ARG A 24 -20.21 24.47 24.30
N ALA A 25 -20.74 23.66 23.39
CA ALA A 25 -21.66 24.15 22.36
C ALA A 25 -22.82 23.15 22.20
N LYS A 26 -24.01 23.68 21.99
CA LYS A 26 -25.31 23.03 22.01
C LYS A 26 -25.45 21.98 20.90
N ALA A 27 -26.04 20.84 21.29
CA ALA A 27 -26.49 19.81 20.34
C ALA A 27 -27.49 20.39 19.33
N VAL A 28 -27.17 20.22 18.05
CA VAL A 28 -28.13 20.27 16.95
C VAL A 28 -28.20 18.86 16.39
N GLN A 29 -29.34 18.23 16.53
CA GLN A 29 -29.68 16.97 15.89
C GLN A 29 -29.75 17.21 14.38
N SER A 30 -28.89 16.57 13.60
CA SER A 30 -29.07 16.50 12.15
C SER A 30 -29.42 15.07 11.77
N ASP A 31 -30.60 14.93 11.19
CA ASP A 31 -31.11 13.69 10.61
C ASP A 31 -30.22 13.29 9.43
N ALA A 32 -29.69 12.08 9.48
CA ALA A 32 -28.92 11.50 8.41
C ALA A 32 -29.82 11.19 7.20
N ILE A 33 -29.69 11.93 6.13
CA ILE A 33 -30.33 11.65 4.84
C ILE A 33 -29.48 10.54 4.15
N LYS A 34 -30.10 9.36 3.98
CA LYS A 34 -29.56 8.29 3.15
C LYS A 34 -29.80 8.63 1.68
N THR A 35 -28.77 9.05 0.97
CA THR A 35 -28.84 9.16 -0.50
C THR A 35 -28.30 7.87 -1.11
N GLN A 36 -29.16 7.10 -1.77
CA GLN A 36 -28.77 5.98 -2.63
C GLN A 36 -28.44 6.54 -4.01
N VAL A 37 -27.21 6.43 -4.43
CA VAL A 37 -26.81 6.68 -5.82
C VAL A 37 -26.82 5.35 -6.56
N THR A 38 -27.66 5.25 -7.57
CA THR A 38 -27.72 4.09 -8.48
C THR A 38 -27.10 4.52 -9.80
N GLN A 39 -25.91 4.03 -10.12
CA GLN A 39 -25.35 4.21 -11.46
C GLN A 39 -25.81 3.08 -12.39
N ASN A 40 -26.36 3.44 -13.53
CA ASN A 40 -26.65 2.55 -14.64
C ASN A 40 -25.50 2.67 -15.67
N VAL A 41 -24.74 1.61 -15.84
CA VAL A 41 -23.77 1.51 -16.94
C VAL A 41 -24.47 0.85 -18.12
N TYR A 42 -24.52 1.54 -19.26
CA TYR A 42 -24.95 0.99 -20.55
C TYR A 42 -23.72 0.52 -21.32
N VAL A 43 -23.69 -0.75 -21.68
CA VAL A 43 -22.75 -1.29 -22.66
C VAL A 43 -23.48 -1.35 -23.99
N SER A 44 -22.95 -0.66 -24.99
CA SER A 44 -23.38 -0.78 -26.38
C SER A 44 -22.62 -1.92 -27.05
N GLU A 45 -23.37 -2.89 -27.60
CA GLU A 45 -22.82 -3.88 -28.52
C GLU A 45 -22.61 -3.19 -29.88
N GLU A 46 -21.40 -3.19 -30.40
CA GLU A 46 -21.11 -2.99 -31.82
C GLU A 46 -20.65 -4.30 -32.43
N GLU A 47 -21.23 -4.56 -33.60
CA GLU A 47 -21.14 -5.80 -34.37
C GLU A 47 -19.78 -5.96 -35.02
N ALA A 48 -19.31 -7.22 -35.08
CA ALA A 48 -18.13 -7.64 -35.81
C ALA A 48 -18.43 -7.67 -37.33
N ASP A 49 -17.55 -7.11 -38.14
CA ASP A 49 -17.51 -7.33 -39.59
C ASP A 49 -16.16 -7.99 -40.00
N GLU A 50 -16.34 -8.86 -41.01
CA GLU A 50 -15.49 -9.93 -41.50
C GLU A 50 -14.20 -9.46 -42.24
N GLU A 51 -13.17 -10.27 -42.06
CA GLU A 51 -12.12 -10.76 -42.96
C GLU A 51 -11.59 -9.92 -44.13
N THR A 52 -10.24 -9.80 -44.18
CA THR A 52 -9.49 -10.14 -45.40
C THR A 52 -8.01 -10.48 -45.05
N PRO A 53 -7.41 -11.48 -45.73
CA PRO A 53 -6.07 -11.98 -45.40
C PRO A 53 -4.99 -11.21 -46.13
N TYR A 54 -3.92 -10.88 -45.42
CA TYR A 54 -2.73 -10.30 -46.05
C TYR A 54 -1.59 -11.33 -46.12
N PHE A 55 -1.02 -11.44 -47.34
CA PHE A 55 0.03 -12.34 -47.73
C PHE A 55 1.34 -12.17 -46.94
N MET A 56 1.95 -13.31 -46.61
CA MET A 56 3.35 -13.37 -46.13
C MET A 56 4.30 -13.20 -47.32
N GLU A 57 5.23 -12.26 -47.26
CA GLU A 57 6.48 -12.25 -48.04
C GLU A 57 7.61 -12.82 -47.18
N GLU A 58 8.22 -13.89 -47.69
CA GLU A 58 9.46 -14.44 -47.16
C GLU A 58 10.60 -13.42 -47.35
N LYS A 59 11.30 -13.13 -46.25
CA LYS A 59 12.64 -12.47 -46.34
C LYS A 59 13.70 -13.41 -45.80
N ASP A 60 14.70 -13.62 -46.63
CA ASP A 60 15.89 -14.42 -46.44
C ASP A 60 16.58 -14.13 -45.08
N THR A 61 16.81 -15.20 -44.31
CA THR A 61 17.66 -15.22 -43.13
C THR A 61 19.12 -15.19 -43.56
N VAL A 62 19.81 -14.10 -43.23
CA VAL A 62 21.26 -14.05 -43.17
C VAL A 62 21.67 -14.49 -41.76
N GLU A 63 22.24 -15.67 -41.68
CA GLU A 63 22.93 -16.14 -40.47
C GLU A 63 24.23 -15.32 -40.30
N THR A 64 24.25 -14.43 -39.34
CA THR A 64 25.47 -13.89 -38.74
C THR A 64 25.77 -14.67 -37.49
N GLU A 65 26.82 -15.47 -37.52
CA GLU A 65 27.44 -16.06 -36.33
C GLU A 65 27.92 -14.91 -35.45
N ILE A 66 27.24 -14.72 -34.30
CA ILE A 66 27.72 -13.86 -33.22
C ILE A 66 28.58 -14.76 -32.33
N GLU A 67 29.89 -14.56 -32.37
CA GLU A 67 30.79 -15.11 -31.34
C GLU A 67 30.37 -14.52 -30.01
N SER A 68 29.86 -15.37 -29.10
CA SER A 68 29.57 -15.02 -27.72
C SER A 68 30.87 -14.78 -26.97
N ASP A 69 31.05 -13.58 -26.46
CA ASP A 69 32.16 -13.22 -25.57
C ASP A 69 31.97 -14.01 -24.25
N PRO A 70 32.98 -14.79 -23.81
CA PRO A 70 32.85 -15.60 -22.57
C PRO A 70 32.80 -14.78 -21.29
N ASP A 71 32.94 -13.45 -21.34
CA ASP A 71 32.99 -12.58 -20.18
C ASP A 71 31.58 -12.10 -19.70
N GLU A 72 30.54 -12.14 -20.55
CA GLU A 72 29.16 -11.75 -20.14
C GLU A 72 28.47 -12.81 -19.26
N GLY A 73 28.85 -14.08 -19.40
CA GLY A 73 28.29 -15.17 -18.56
C GLY A 73 28.74 -15.10 -17.11
N ASP A 74 30.01 -14.81 -16.88
CA ASP A 74 30.61 -14.75 -15.55
C ASP A 74 30.14 -13.52 -14.75
N MET A 75 29.81 -12.41 -15.44
CA MET A 75 29.27 -11.21 -14.80
C MET A 75 27.80 -11.39 -14.37
N ALA A 76 26.98 -12.02 -15.20
CA ALA A 76 25.59 -12.29 -14.87
C ALA A 76 25.44 -13.30 -13.71
N GLU A 77 26.29 -14.33 -13.66
CA GLU A 77 26.32 -15.27 -12.53
C GLU A 77 26.83 -14.59 -11.24
N ALA A 78 27.80 -13.68 -11.33
CA ALA A 78 28.30 -12.93 -10.17
C ALA A 78 27.29 -11.93 -9.65
N GLU A 79 26.51 -11.25 -10.52
CA GLU A 79 25.41 -10.38 -10.13
C GLU A 79 24.26 -11.18 -9.49
N GLU A 80 23.91 -12.34 -10.03
CA GLU A 80 22.90 -13.23 -9.45
C GLU A 80 23.33 -13.82 -8.11
N GLU A 81 24.60 -14.16 -7.91
CA GLU A 81 25.15 -14.61 -6.62
C GLU A 81 25.19 -13.44 -5.60
N THR A 82 25.50 -12.22 -6.05
CA THR A 82 25.51 -11.03 -5.18
C THR A 82 24.09 -10.67 -4.73
N LEU A 83 23.12 -10.70 -5.64
CA LEU A 83 21.70 -10.50 -5.33
C LEU A 83 21.18 -11.59 -4.36
N LYS A 84 21.54 -12.85 -4.58
CA LYS A 84 21.19 -13.95 -3.66
C LYS A 84 21.88 -13.85 -2.30
N ALA A 85 23.09 -13.26 -2.23
CA ALA A 85 23.80 -13.04 -0.97
C ALA A 85 23.17 -11.89 -0.17
N GLU A 86 22.79 -10.80 -0.83
CA GLU A 86 22.07 -9.68 -0.20
C GLU A 86 20.65 -10.09 0.26
N GLU A 87 19.95 -10.91 -0.52
CA GLU A 87 18.67 -11.51 -0.10
C GLU A 87 18.75 -12.32 1.19
N LYS A 88 19.92 -12.90 1.47
CA LYS A 88 20.13 -13.76 2.66
C LYS A 88 20.33 -12.95 3.96
N GLU A 89 20.62 -11.66 3.87
CA GLU A 89 20.89 -10.81 5.03
C GLU A 89 19.69 -9.96 5.48
N ARG A 90 18.62 -9.82 4.65
CA ARG A 90 17.44 -9.03 5.03
C ARG A 90 16.60 -9.78 6.07
N PRO A 91 16.26 -9.16 7.21
CA PRO A 91 15.41 -9.81 8.20
C PRO A 91 13.99 -10.02 7.64
N LYS A 92 13.37 -11.16 8.00
CA LYS A 92 11.95 -11.34 7.79
C LYS A 92 11.21 -10.44 8.76
N VAL A 93 10.61 -9.39 8.23
CA VAL A 93 10.00 -8.33 9.03
C VAL A 93 8.70 -8.80 9.69
N LYS A 94 8.65 -8.66 11.00
CA LYS A 94 7.47 -8.77 11.85
C LYS A 94 7.35 -7.44 12.59
N GLY A 95 6.49 -6.54 12.11
CA GLY A 95 6.55 -5.13 12.48
C GLY A 95 5.28 -4.60 13.14
N ILE A 96 5.43 -3.40 13.70
CA ILE A 96 4.34 -2.57 14.20
C ILE A 96 4.42 -1.16 13.63
N PHE A 97 3.26 -0.50 13.50
CA PHE A 97 3.17 0.90 13.13
C PHE A 97 3.36 1.84 14.34
N VAL A 98 4.05 2.96 14.14
CA VAL A 98 4.26 4.00 15.15
C VAL A 98 3.98 5.37 14.54
N THR A 99 2.99 6.08 15.09
CA THR A 99 2.70 7.45 14.65
C THR A 99 3.82 8.41 15.09
N GLY A 100 4.09 9.46 14.30
CA GLY A 100 5.07 10.49 14.66
C GLY A 100 4.85 11.11 16.05
N PRO A 101 3.60 11.50 16.42
CA PRO A 101 3.32 11.97 17.77
C PRO A 101 3.67 10.95 18.87
N MET A 102 3.42 9.66 18.66
CA MET A 102 3.73 8.61 19.63
C MET A 102 5.23 8.38 19.76
N ALA A 103 5.94 8.36 18.63
CA ALA A 103 7.38 8.22 18.59
C ALA A 103 8.12 9.33 19.36
N GLY A 104 7.53 10.52 19.46
CA GLY A 104 8.05 11.67 20.23
C GLY A 104 7.75 11.65 21.73
N THR A 105 7.11 10.62 22.26
CA THR A 105 6.73 10.53 23.67
C THR A 105 7.49 9.42 24.41
N SER A 106 7.40 9.43 25.76
CA SER A 106 7.94 8.32 26.57
C SER A 106 7.26 6.98 26.32
N HIS A 107 6.12 6.94 25.62
CA HIS A 107 5.44 5.69 25.25
C HIS A 107 6.23 4.89 24.20
N MET A 108 7.11 5.57 23.45
CA MET A 108 8.01 4.90 22.51
C MET A 108 8.90 3.85 23.20
N GLU A 109 9.29 4.09 24.46
CA GLU A 109 10.03 3.11 25.25
C GLU A 109 9.26 1.80 25.40
N ASN A 110 7.95 1.87 25.70
CA ASN A 110 7.12 0.68 25.85
C ASN A 110 6.96 -0.09 24.52
N LEU A 111 6.98 0.64 23.37
CA LEU A 111 6.95 -0.01 22.06
C LEU A 111 8.28 -0.71 21.74
N ILE A 112 9.41 -0.08 22.12
CA ILE A 112 10.74 -0.71 22.00
C ILE A 112 10.81 -1.96 22.89
N GLU A 113 10.35 -1.88 24.16
CA GLU A 113 10.27 -3.03 25.06
C GLU A 113 9.37 -4.14 24.51
N LEU A 114 8.24 -3.78 23.85
CA LEU A 114 7.36 -4.75 23.20
C LEU A 114 8.08 -5.52 22.10
N VAL A 115 8.89 -4.81 21.28
CA VAL A 115 9.68 -5.48 20.22
C VAL A 115 10.75 -6.38 20.82
N GLU A 116 11.45 -5.94 21.88
CA GLU A 116 12.47 -6.75 22.54
C GLU A 116 11.92 -8.02 23.23
N ASP A 117 10.68 -7.95 23.72
CA ASP A 117 10.04 -9.02 24.50
C ASP A 117 9.30 -10.05 23.64
N THR A 118 9.13 -9.79 22.31
CA THR A 118 8.29 -10.62 21.45
C THR A 118 8.98 -10.98 20.13
N GLU A 119 8.27 -11.72 19.25
CA GLU A 119 8.75 -12.07 17.90
C GLU A 119 8.88 -10.87 16.95
N LEU A 120 8.49 -9.67 17.38
CA LEU A 120 8.64 -8.45 16.60
C LEU A 120 10.12 -8.08 16.40
N ASN A 121 10.43 -7.50 15.25
CA ASN A 121 11.79 -7.08 14.94
C ASN A 121 11.86 -5.76 14.14
N ALA A 122 10.72 -5.11 13.91
CA ALA A 122 10.64 -3.94 13.05
C ALA A 122 9.61 -2.91 13.54
N MET A 123 9.85 -1.65 13.17
CA MET A 123 8.91 -0.55 13.37
C MET A 123 8.75 0.26 12.09
N VAL A 124 7.49 0.51 11.71
CA VAL A 124 7.14 1.47 10.65
C VAL A 124 6.80 2.80 11.34
N ILE A 125 7.64 3.81 11.15
CA ILE A 125 7.50 5.11 11.81
C ILE A 125 7.05 6.17 10.80
N ASP A 126 6.02 6.95 11.13
CA ASP A 126 5.62 8.10 10.34
C ASP A 126 6.75 9.12 10.24
N VAL A 127 7.39 9.23 9.08
CA VAL A 127 8.30 10.32 8.70
C VAL A 127 7.49 11.46 8.10
N LYS A 128 6.54 11.18 7.21
CA LYS A 128 5.54 12.15 6.74
C LYS A 128 4.14 11.55 6.93
N ASN A 129 3.33 12.23 7.74
CA ASN A 129 2.03 11.72 8.21
C ASN A 129 0.84 12.07 7.29
N ASP A 130 -0.35 11.59 7.65
CA ASP A 130 -1.61 11.82 6.92
C ASP A 130 -2.09 13.28 6.89
N GLU A 131 -1.50 14.17 7.70
CA GLU A 131 -1.77 15.60 7.69
C GLU A 131 -0.85 16.36 6.71
N GLY A 132 0.05 15.65 6.02
CA GLY A 132 1.06 16.22 5.12
C GLY A 132 2.27 16.80 5.85
N ARG A 133 2.50 16.41 7.12
CA ARG A 133 3.57 16.98 7.94
C ARG A 133 4.73 15.99 8.08
N VAL A 134 5.95 16.50 7.88
CA VAL A 134 7.18 15.81 8.27
C VAL A 134 7.33 15.88 9.79
N THR A 135 7.49 14.75 10.46
CA THR A 135 7.25 14.58 11.91
C THR A 135 8.39 15.04 12.81
N TYR A 136 9.50 15.48 12.25
CA TYR A 136 10.66 16.00 12.94
C TYR A 136 11.27 17.20 12.20
N ASP A 137 12.29 17.83 12.77
CA ASP A 137 13.00 18.98 12.20
C ASP A 137 13.98 18.51 11.11
N MET A 138 13.43 18.13 9.96
CA MET A 138 14.19 17.60 8.82
C MET A 138 14.95 18.73 8.12
N GLN A 139 16.24 18.56 7.89
CA GLN A 139 17.11 19.57 7.27
C GLN A 139 17.17 19.42 5.73
N THR A 140 15.99 19.32 5.11
CA THR A 140 15.84 19.21 3.67
C THR A 140 15.35 20.54 3.10
N PRO A 141 16.02 21.16 2.12
CA PRO A 141 15.67 22.50 1.61
C PRO A 141 14.19 22.66 1.23
N MET A 142 13.60 21.64 0.59
CA MET A 142 12.17 21.70 0.21
C MET A 142 11.24 21.63 1.42
N VAL A 143 11.58 20.86 2.46
CA VAL A 143 10.81 20.78 3.70
C VAL A 143 10.88 22.10 4.48
N GLU A 144 12.06 22.73 4.53
CA GLU A 144 12.26 24.03 5.17
C GLU A 144 11.52 25.16 4.43
N GLU A 145 11.63 25.22 3.10
CA GLU A 145 10.98 26.24 2.26
C GLU A 145 9.45 26.16 2.37
N LEU A 146 8.91 24.95 2.33
CA LEU A 146 7.46 24.72 2.42
C LEU A 146 6.92 24.78 3.85
N GLY A 147 7.81 24.73 4.86
CA GLY A 147 7.41 24.73 6.26
C GLY A 147 6.61 23.49 6.67
N SER A 148 6.80 22.37 5.97
CA SER A 148 6.06 21.13 6.21
C SER A 148 6.49 20.39 7.46
N GLY A 149 7.66 20.69 8.05
CA GLY A 149 8.15 20.12 9.30
C GLY A 149 7.28 20.46 10.51
N ILE A 150 7.09 19.47 11.39
CA ILE A 150 6.46 19.64 12.71
C ILE A 150 7.22 18.78 13.72
N ARG A 151 7.68 19.40 14.80
CA ARG A 151 8.55 18.73 15.76
C ARG A 151 7.74 17.86 16.75
N TYR A 152 7.16 16.76 16.26
CA TYR A 152 6.62 15.70 17.11
C TYR A 152 7.76 14.89 17.73
N ILE A 153 8.73 14.48 16.92
CA ILE A 153 9.94 13.78 17.37
C ILE A 153 11.04 14.84 17.58
N GLN A 154 11.51 14.98 18.82
CA GLN A 154 12.45 16.04 19.19
C GLN A 154 13.86 15.78 18.65
N ASP A 155 14.27 14.51 18.60
CA ASP A 155 15.58 14.04 18.20
C ASP A 155 15.42 12.70 17.46
N MET A 156 15.28 12.77 16.13
CA MET A 156 15.10 11.58 15.30
C MET A 156 16.38 10.75 15.25
N GLU A 157 17.54 11.39 15.21
CA GLU A 157 18.83 10.70 15.18
C GLU A 157 19.02 9.82 16.42
N ALA A 158 18.77 10.38 17.60
CA ALA A 158 18.84 9.61 18.85
C ALA A 158 17.83 8.46 18.89
N LEU A 159 16.63 8.65 18.34
CA LEU A 159 15.64 7.59 18.26
C LEU A 159 16.10 6.46 17.33
N VAL A 160 16.61 6.80 16.14
CA VAL A 160 17.13 5.83 15.17
C VAL A 160 18.30 5.05 15.78
N VAL A 161 19.29 5.74 16.36
CA VAL A 161 20.43 5.09 17.02
C VAL A 161 19.96 4.10 18.09
N LYS A 162 19.00 4.52 18.93
CA LYS A 162 18.45 3.67 19.99
C LYS A 162 17.78 2.41 19.46
N CYS A 163 16.97 2.53 18.39
CA CYS A 163 16.34 1.39 17.76
C CYS A 163 17.37 0.44 17.12
N LYS A 164 18.40 1.00 16.47
CA LYS A 164 19.49 0.21 15.87
C LYS A 164 20.32 -0.54 16.91
N GLU A 165 20.60 0.05 18.06
CA GLU A 165 21.27 -0.63 19.18
C GLU A 165 20.48 -1.85 19.68
N LYS A 166 19.16 -1.87 19.45
CA LYS A 166 18.25 -2.99 19.77
C LYS A 166 18.00 -3.94 18.58
N ASN A 167 18.72 -3.76 17.48
CA ASN A 167 18.54 -4.50 16.22
C ASN A 167 17.11 -4.39 15.63
N ILE A 168 16.43 -3.29 15.85
CA ILE A 168 15.11 -3.02 15.30
C ILE A 168 15.27 -2.51 13.86
N TYR A 169 14.62 -3.19 12.90
CA TYR A 169 14.53 -2.77 11.51
C TYR A 169 13.58 -1.57 11.39
N LEU A 170 14.02 -0.49 10.78
CA LEU A 170 13.29 0.77 10.71
C LEU A 170 12.78 1.06 9.30
N ILE A 171 11.47 1.23 9.20
CA ILE A 171 10.77 1.56 7.96
C ILE A 171 10.23 2.98 8.07
N ALA A 172 10.66 3.88 7.19
CA ALA A 172 10.19 5.25 7.09
C ALA A 172 8.88 5.30 6.30
N ARG A 173 7.73 5.48 6.97
CA ARG A 173 6.45 5.66 6.27
C ARG A 173 6.30 7.10 5.80
N ILE A 174 6.02 7.26 4.50
CA ILE A 174 5.82 8.55 3.83
C ILE A 174 4.46 8.53 3.15
N VAL A 175 3.51 9.33 3.66
CA VAL A 175 2.22 9.54 3.00
C VAL A 175 2.44 10.39 1.76
N ALA A 176 2.12 9.83 0.59
CA ALA A 176 2.46 10.43 -0.70
C ALA A 176 1.43 11.48 -1.14
N PHE A 177 0.36 11.07 -1.84
CA PHE A 177 -0.50 12.01 -2.55
C PHE A 177 -1.65 12.59 -1.72
N LYS A 178 -1.96 12.04 -0.54
CA LYS A 178 -2.90 12.67 0.39
C LYS A 178 -2.15 13.69 1.25
N ASP A 179 -2.25 14.98 0.93
CA ASP A 179 -1.51 16.03 1.62
C ASP A 179 -2.33 17.33 1.73
N PRO A 180 -3.15 17.44 2.77
CA PRO A 180 -3.93 18.65 2.99
C PRO A 180 -3.08 19.87 3.36
N PHE A 181 -1.87 19.70 3.92
CA PHE A 181 -1.00 20.78 4.29
C PHE A 181 -0.43 21.49 3.05
N LEU A 182 0.15 20.73 2.11
CA LEU A 182 0.69 21.31 0.88
C LEU A 182 -0.39 21.92 -0.01
N ALA A 183 -1.63 21.45 0.08
CA ALA A 183 -2.74 22.05 -0.65
C ALA A 183 -2.96 23.53 -0.34
N ASP A 184 -2.66 23.95 0.87
CA ASP A 184 -2.75 25.36 1.26
C ASP A 184 -1.50 26.16 0.84
N MET A 185 -0.36 25.51 0.71
CA MET A 185 0.94 26.14 0.38
C MET A 185 1.24 26.12 -1.12
N LYS A 186 0.85 25.06 -1.80
CA LYS A 186 1.10 24.77 -3.22
C LYS A 186 -0.18 24.25 -3.89
N PRO A 187 -1.25 25.07 -3.96
CA PRO A 187 -2.50 24.63 -4.58
C PRO A 187 -2.30 24.16 -6.03
N GLU A 188 -1.29 24.70 -6.75
CA GLU A 188 -0.92 24.27 -8.11
C GLU A 188 -0.36 22.84 -8.19
N TRP A 189 0.00 22.23 -7.06
CA TRP A 189 0.44 20.83 -7.00
C TRP A 189 -0.72 19.85 -6.78
N CYS A 190 -1.92 20.37 -6.53
CA CYS A 190 -3.09 19.58 -6.19
C CYS A 190 -3.86 19.08 -7.41
N ILE A 191 -4.72 18.10 -7.20
CA ILE A 191 -5.78 17.73 -8.14
C ILE A 191 -6.81 18.85 -8.16
N HIS A 192 -7.27 19.25 -9.36
CA HIS A 192 -8.25 20.29 -9.53
C HIS A 192 -9.58 19.76 -10.08
N ASN A 193 -10.67 20.37 -9.68
CA ASN A 193 -11.96 20.20 -10.32
C ASN A 193 -11.97 20.91 -11.69
N ALA A 194 -12.89 20.56 -12.57
CA ALA A 194 -13.04 21.19 -13.89
C ALA A 194 -13.28 22.71 -13.84
N ASP A 195 -13.70 23.27 -12.71
CA ASP A 195 -13.86 24.71 -12.49
C ASP A 195 -12.57 25.40 -12.01
N GLY A 196 -11.47 24.66 -11.88
CA GLY A 196 -10.17 25.15 -11.41
C GLY A 196 -10.01 25.23 -9.89
N SER A 197 -11.00 24.86 -9.11
CA SER A 197 -10.87 24.73 -7.65
C SER A 197 -10.10 23.49 -7.26
N VAL A 198 -9.40 23.50 -6.12
CA VAL A 198 -8.72 22.31 -5.59
C VAL A 198 -9.75 21.24 -5.21
N PHE A 199 -9.54 20.02 -5.69
CA PHE A 199 -10.36 18.87 -5.31
C PHE A 199 -10.20 18.57 -3.82
N LYS A 200 -11.32 18.28 -3.15
CA LYS A 200 -11.34 17.84 -1.75
C LYS A 200 -12.21 16.59 -1.62
N ASP A 201 -11.69 15.62 -0.88
CA ASP A 201 -12.45 14.44 -0.54
C ASP A 201 -13.64 14.73 0.41
N LYS A 202 -14.44 13.72 0.74
CA LYS A 202 -15.59 13.88 1.66
C LYS A 202 -15.20 14.33 3.07
N GLY A 203 -13.95 14.12 3.46
CA GLY A 203 -13.38 14.61 4.71
C GLY A 203 -12.95 16.09 4.62
N GLY A 204 -13.03 16.69 3.42
CA GLY A 204 -12.57 18.06 3.16
C GLY A 204 -11.05 18.16 2.97
N LEU A 205 -10.37 17.03 2.80
CA LEU A 205 -8.91 16.95 2.63
C LEU A 205 -8.54 16.98 1.15
N ALA A 206 -7.52 17.76 0.83
CA ALA A 206 -7.02 17.88 -0.52
C ALA A 206 -5.95 16.82 -0.83
N TRP A 207 -5.72 16.58 -2.11
CA TRP A 207 -4.81 15.58 -2.64
C TRP A 207 -3.88 16.22 -3.65
N LEU A 208 -2.60 15.88 -3.57
CA LEU A 208 -1.60 16.22 -4.58
C LEU A 208 -1.87 15.46 -5.86
N ASN A 209 -1.51 16.07 -6.99
CA ASN A 209 -1.68 15.46 -8.31
C ASN A 209 -0.54 14.47 -8.59
N PRO A 210 -0.80 13.15 -8.73
CA PRO A 210 0.23 12.17 -9.03
C PRO A 210 0.95 12.40 -10.36
N TYR A 211 0.37 13.18 -11.29
CA TYR A 211 1.02 13.53 -12.55
C TYR A 211 2.07 14.65 -12.40
N ASN A 212 2.11 15.36 -11.27
CA ASN A 212 3.07 16.42 -11.02
C ASN A 212 4.43 15.88 -10.53
N LYS A 213 5.47 16.03 -11.34
CA LYS A 213 6.82 15.56 -11.01
C LYS A 213 7.49 16.32 -9.85
N GLU A 214 7.15 17.59 -9.63
CA GLU A 214 7.64 18.36 -8.47
C GLU A 214 7.18 17.73 -7.14
N VAL A 215 5.99 17.11 -7.13
CA VAL A 215 5.50 16.32 -5.99
C VAL A 215 6.38 15.09 -5.77
N TRP A 216 6.78 14.40 -6.83
CA TRP A 216 7.68 13.25 -6.73
C TRP A 216 9.02 13.63 -6.13
N ASP A 217 9.64 14.71 -6.64
CA ASP A 217 10.91 15.22 -6.15
C ASP A 217 10.85 15.61 -4.66
N TYR A 218 9.75 16.22 -4.23
CA TYR A 218 9.51 16.52 -2.82
C TYR A 218 9.44 15.25 -1.95
N LEU A 219 8.69 14.25 -2.39
CA LEU A 219 8.55 12.98 -1.65
C LEU A 219 9.88 12.23 -1.57
N LEU A 220 10.66 12.25 -2.66
CA LEU A 220 11.96 11.59 -2.70
C LEU A 220 13.02 12.32 -1.87
N ALA A 221 13.00 13.65 -1.84
CA ALA A 221 13.89 14.40 -0.94
C ALA A 221 13.67 14.03 0.54
N ILE A 222 12.43 13.76 0.94
CA ILE A 222 12.11 13.26 2.29
C ILE A 222 12.60 11.81 2.46
N ALA A 223 12.43 10.97 1.44
CA ALA A 223 12.82 9.57 1.45
C ALA A 223 14.37 9.41 1.58
N GLU A 224 15.11 10.15 0.77
CA GLU A 224 16.57 10.14 0.80
C GLU A 224 17.12 10.61 2.17
N GLU A 225 16.55 11.66 2.73
CA GLU A 225 16.94 12.14 4.07
C GLU A 225 16.64 11.11 5.16
N ALA A 226 15.49 10.41 5.08
CA ALA A 226 15.17 9.34 6.01
C ALA A 226 16.19 8.18 5.93
N LEU A 227 16.64 7.81 4.73
CA LEU A 227 17.71 6.82 4.55
C LEU A 227 19.04 7.31 5.14
N HIS A 228 19.41 8.57 4.88
CA HIS A 228 20.61 9.17 5.49
C HIS A 228 20.54 9.24 7.01
N MET A 229 19.34 9.42 7.57
CA MET A 229 19.10 9.37 9.03
C MET A 229 19.33 7.98 9.62
N GLY A 230 19.31 6.92 8.79
CA GLY A 230 19.56 5.53 9.18
C GLY A 230 18.33 4.61 9.17
N PHE A 231 17.24 5.01 8.55
CA PHE A 231 16.17 4.06 8.23
C PHE A 231 16.68 3.03 7.21
N ASP A 232 16.19 1.79 7.30
CA ASP A 232 16.59 0.70 6.41
C ASP A 232 15.76 0.69 5.13
N GLU A 233 14.53 1.20 5.21
CA GLU A 233 13.52 1.09 4.17
C GLU A 233 12.63 2.33 4.15
N VAL A 234 12.19 2.71 2.94
CA VAL A 234 11.14 3.71 2.72
C VAL A 234 9.86 3.01 2.28
N GLN A 235 8.76 3.29 2.96
CA GLN A 235 7.44 2.79 2.63
C GLN A 235 6.51 3.94 2.25
N PHE A 236 6.06 3.96 0.99
CA PHE A 236 5.09 4.94 0.53
C PHE A 236 3.67 4.46 0.80
N ASP A 237 2.89 5.27 1.50
CA ASP A 237 1.46 5.08 1.66
C ASP A 237 0.69 6.15 0.86
N TYR A 238 -0.57 5.90 0.56
CA TYR A 238 -1.40 6.79 -0.28
C TYR A 238 -0.80 7.07 -1.66
N ILE A 239 -0.08 6.12 -2.25
CA ILE A 239 0.31 6.15 -3.67
C ILE A 239 -0.88 5.76 -4.55
N ARG A 240 -1.90 6.59 -4.51
CA ARG A 240 -3.18 6.32 -5.15
C ARG A 240 -4.03 7.57 -5.31
N PHE A 241 -5.11 7.44 -6.07
CA PHE A 241 -6.15 8.44 -6.15
C PHE A 241 -7.19 8.27 -5.02
N SER A 242 -7.96 9.34 -4.74
CA SER A 242 -9.10 9.25 -3.83
C SER A 242 -10.21 8.36 -4.41
N THR A 243 -10.91 7.63 -3.52
CA THR A 243 -12.08 6.82 -3.88
C THR A 243 -13.39 7.60 -3.80
N ASP A 244 -13.33 8.88 -3.46
CA ASP A 244 -14.52 9.69 -3.26
C ASP A 244 -15.15 10.16 -4.57
N SER A 245 -16.46 10.36 -4.53
CA SER A 245 -17.22 10.89 -5.67
C SER A 245 -16.71 12.28 -6.07
N GLY A 246 -16.68 12.54 -7.35
CA GLY A 246 -16.14 13.74 -7.97
C GLY A 246 -14.75 13.53 -8.56
N MET A 247 -14.06 12.45 -8.20
CA MET A 247 -12.76 12.10 -8.79
C MET A 247 -12.86 11.71 -10.28
N GLU A 248 -14.05 11.43 -10.76
CA GLU A 248 -14.34 11.17 -12.18
C GLU A 248 -14.40 12.45 -13.03
N ASP A 249 -14.62 13.62 -12.39
CA ASP A 249 -14.80 14.91 -13.06
C ASP A 249 -13.63 15.90 -12.83
N VAL A 250 -12.48 15.40 -12.35
CA VAL A 250 -11.29 16.23 -12.08
C VAL A 250 -10.44 16.45 -13.34
N ASP A 251 -9.65 17.52 -13.29
CA ASP A 251 -8.64 17.85 -14.30
C ASP A 251 -7.24 17.52 -13.74
N PHE A 252 -6.57 16.56 -14.37
CA PHE A 252 -5.20 16.21 -14.05
C PHE A 252 -4.16 16.97 -14.89
N GLY A 253 -4.58 17.86 -15.80
CA GLY A 253 -3.74 18.51 -16.77
C GLY A 253 -3.43 17.62 -18.00
N GLN A 254 -2.54 18.09 -18.86
CA GLN A 254 -2.23 17.43 -20.14
C GLN A 254 -1.73 15.99 -19.96
N ASP A 255 -0.88 15.75 -18.96
CA ASP A 255 -0.32 14.42 -18.73
C ASP A 255 -1.40 13.38 -18.34
N GLY A 256 -2.50 13.84 -17.73
CA GLY A 256 -3.65 13.01 -17.39
C GLY A 256 -4.50 12.59 -18.61
N GLU A 257 -4.30 13.23 -19.76
CA GLU A 257 -4.91 12.81 -21.04
C GLU A 257 -4.07 11.75 -21.76
N GLU A 258 -2.75 11.64 -21.43
CA GLU A 258 -1.79 10.74 -22.09
C GLU A 258 -1.65 9.41 -21.37
N LYS A 259 -1.78 9.39 -20.04
CA LYS A 259 -1.60 8.20 -19.19
C LYS A 259 -2.79 7.99 -18.27
N ASP A 260 -3.19 6.74 -18.08
CA ASP A 260 -4.20 6.42 -17.10
C ASP A 260 -3.66 6.44 -15.65
N ARG A 261 -4.56 6.25 -14.67
CA ARG A 261 -4.21 6.32 -13.26
C ARG A 261 -3.25 5.22 -12.82
N GLN A 262 -3.34 4.03 -13.41
CA GLN A 262 -2.46 2.91 -13.09
C GLN A 262 -1.06 3.16 -13.65
N GLU A 263 -0.98 3.63 -14.89
CA GLU A 263 0.28 3.96 -15.56
C GLU A 263 1.08 5.01 -14.81
N ILE A 264 0.45 6.09 -14.33
CA ILE A 264 1.17 7.15 -13.62
C ILE A 264 1.63 6.71 -12.23
N ILE A 265 0.87 5.85 -11.54
CA ILE A 265 1.28 5.30 -10.25
C ILE A 265 2.40 4.26 -10.43
N ASP A 266 2.34 3.44 -11.47
CA ASP A 266 3.44 2.52 -11.85
C ASP A 266 4.72 3.32 -12.18
N ASP A 267 4.61 4.43 -12.94
CA ASP A 267 5.74 5.33 -13.22
C ASP A 267 6.34 5.96 -11.95
N PHE A 268 5.49 6.40 -11.01
CA PHE A 268 5.98 6.90 -9.75
C PHE A 268 6.75 5.83 -8.98
N ALA A 269 6.22 4.61 -8.93
CA ALA A 269 6.87 3.50 -8.24
C ALA A 269 8.22 3.15 -8.89
N ALA A 270 8.29 3.13 -10.24
CA ALA A 270 9.52 2.91 -10.97
C ALA A 270 10.58 3.99 -10.68
N TYR A 271 10.17 5.27 -10.72
CA TYR A 271 11.04 6.40 -10.42
C TYR A 271 11.52 6.40 -8.97
N ALA A 272 10.62 6.12 -8.03
CA ALA A 272 10.96 6.03 -6.62
C ALA A 272 11.93 4.87 -6.34
N ALA A 273 11.71 3.71 -6.96
CA ALA A 273 12.60 2.55 -6.83
C ALA A 273 14.01 2.88 -7.34
N GLU A 274 14.13 3.47 -8.53
CA GLU A 274 15.42 3.89 -9.08
C GLU A 274 16.19 4.79 -8.08
N LYS A 275 15.54 5.85 -7.57
CA LYS A 275 16.17 6.82 -6.70
C LYS A 275 16.55 6.25 -5.32
N ILE A 276 15.67 5.44 -4.74
CA ILE A 276 15.92 4.81 -3.44
C ILE A 276 17.02 3.76 -3.53
N HIS A 277 17.07 2.97 -4.62
CA HIS A 277 18.15 2.03 -4.86
C HIS A 277 19.49 2.74 -5.12
N GLU A 278 19.50 3.87 -5.87
CA GLU A 278 20.68 4.71 -6.00
C GLU A 278 21.21 5.21 -4.65
N ALA A 279 20.31 5.48 -3.70
CA ALA A 279 20.67 5.86 -2.32
C ALA A 279 21.04 4.64 -1.43
N GLY A 280 21.00 3.42 -1.95
CA GLY A 280 21.30 2.18 -1.23
C GLY A 280 20.19 1.73 -0.28
N GLY A 281 18.96 2.24 -0.44
CA GLY A 281 17.80 1.92 0.37
C GLY A 281 16.93 0.82 -0.23
N ILE A 282 15.90 0.43 0.53
CA ILE A 282 14.84 -0.51 0.15
C ILE A 282 13.55 0.28 0.01
N VAL A 283 12.75 -0.03 -1.02
CA VAL A 283 11.48 0.63 -1.29
C VAL A 283 10.29 -0.31 -1.17
N SER A 284 9.28 0.14 -0.45
CA SER A 284 8.00 -0.57 -0.34
C SER A 284 6.81 0.37 -0.51
N ALA A 285 5.64 -0.20 -0.72
CA ALA A 285 4.42 0.58 -0.81
C ALA A 285 3.21 -0.13 -0.21
N ASP A 286 2.35 0.69 0.41
CA ASP A 286 1.07 0.27 0.95
C ASP A 286 0.00 0.33 -0.15
N VAL A 287 -0.74 -0.74 -0.29
CA VAL A 287 -1.82 -0.83 -1.27
C VAL A 287 -3.11 -1.31 -0.62
N TYR A 288 -4.24 -0.96 -1.19
CA TYR A 288 -5.51 -1.49 -0.73
C TYR A 288 -5.56 -3.01 -0.87
N GLY A 289 -6.04 -3.71 0.16
CA GLY A 289 -6.19 -5.16 0.10
C GLY A 289 -7.10 -5.62 -1.05
N MET A 290 -8.08 -4.81 -1.44
CA MET A 290 -9.00 -5.12 -2.54
C MET A 290 -8.34 -5.10 -3.92
N VAL A 291 -7.21 -4.38 -4.11
CA VAL A 291 -6.54 -4.34 -5.43
C VAL A 291 -5.81 -5.64 -5.77
N ILE A 292 -5.70 -6.57 -4.83
CA ILE A 292 -5.09 -7.87 -5.09
C ILE A 292 -5.79 -8.57 -6.26
N ASP A 293 -7.14 -8.59 -6.28
CA ASP A 293 -7.92 -9.37 -7.23
C ASP A 293 -9.15 -8.62 -7.82
N SER A 294 -9.25 -7.30 -7.57
CA SER A 294 -10.30 -6.45 -8.12
C SER A 294 -9.75 -5.44 -9.13
N GLU A 295 -9.83 -5.76 -10.42
CA GLU A 295 -9.46 -4.83 -11.48
C GLU A 295 -10.24 -3.50 -11.44
N VAL A 296 -11.47 -3.52 -10.91
CA VAL A 296 -12.27 -2.31 -10.76
C VAL A 296 -11.66 -1.39 -9.71
N ASP A 297 -11.28 -1.93 -8.54
CA ASP A 297 -10.65 -1.15 -7.49
C ASP A 297 -9.26 -0.67 -7.92
N GLN A 298 -8.48 -1.51 -8.62
CA GLN A 298 -7.20 -1.12 -9.21
C GLN A 298 -7.33 0.14 -10.09
N ARG A 299 -8.31 0.16 -11.03
CA ARG A 299 -8.54 1.32 -11.90
C ARG A 299 -9.01 2.56 -11.14
N ILE A 300 -9.88 2.39 -10.13
CA ILE A 300 -10.40 3.51 -9.35
C ILE A 300 -9.27 4.21 -8.59
N VAL A 301 -8.44 3.45 -7.90
CA VAL A 301 -7.37 4.00 -7.06
C VAL A 301 -6.05 4.20 -7.80
N GLY A 302 -5.89 3.63 -9.00
CA GLY A 302 -4.66 3.68 -9.77
C GLY A 302 -3.58 2.69 -9.30
N GLN A 303 -3.90 1.71 -8.45
CA GLN A 303 -2.94 0.72 -7.95
C GLN A 303 -3.04 -0.58 -8.75
N ASN A 304 -2.12 -0.80 -9.68
CA ASN A 304 -1.96 -2.07 -10.37
C ASN A 304 -1.10 -3.01 -9.52
N TYR A 305 -1.71 -4.02 -8.90
CA TYR A 305 -1.00 -4.88 -7.95
C TYR A 305 0.21 -5.59 -8.56
N VAL A 306 0.05 -6.14 -9.77
CA VAL A 306 1.15 -6.78 -10.50
C VAL A 306 2.14 -5.75 -11.06
N GLY A 307 1.65 -4.61 -11.57
CA GLY A 307 2.48 -3.54 -12.10
C GLY A 307 3.45 -3.00 -11.06
N LEU A 308 2.92 -2.60 -9.89
CA LEU A 308 3.72 -2.13 -8.75
C LEU A 308 4.73 -3.17 -8.26
N SER A 309 4.35 -4.46 -8.26
CA SER A 309 5.22 -5.55 -7.82
C SER A 309 6.43 -5.79 -8.73
N LYS A 310 6.54 -5.11 -9.88
CA LYS A 310 7.71 -5.18 -10.75
C LYS A 310 8.83 -4.21 -10.38
N TYR A 311 8.49 -3.17 -9.62
CA TYR A 311 9.43 -2.09 -9.30
C TYR A 311 9.84 -2.05 -7.84
N LEU A 312 8.94 -2.47 -6.94
CA LEU A 312 9.13 -2.40 -5.50
C LEU A 312 9.88 -3.62 -4.96
N ASP A 313 10.64 -3.44 -3.87
CA ASP A 313 11.20 -4.55 -3.07
C ASP A 313 10.12 -5.26 -2.25
N TYR A 314 9.15 -4.50 -1.72
CA TYR A 314 8.01 -5.04 -0.99
C TYR A 314 6.70 -4.36 -1.40
N ILE A 315 5.65 -5.14 -1.45
CA ILE A 315 4.28 -4.66 -1.58
C ILE A 315 3.49 -5.06 -0.33
N SER A 316 2.86 -4.08 0.31
CA SER A 316 2.19 -4.26 1.61
C SER A 316 0.68 -4.06 1.48
N PRO A 317 -0.09 -5.11 1.11
CA PRO A 317 -1.54 -4.98 1.03
C PRO A 317 -2.15 -4.83 2.43
N MET A 318 -3.05 -3.86 2.56
CA MET A 318 -3.81 -3.59 3.79
C MET A 318 -4.96 -4.58 3.92
N VAL A 319 -4.69 -5.76 4.50
CA VAL A 319 -5.66 -6.86 4.64
C VAL A 319 -6.33 -6.76 6.01
N TYR A 320 -7.08 -5.68 6.22
CA TYR A 320 -7.86 -5.48 7.46
C TYR A 320 -9.25 -6.09 7.30
N PRO A 321 -9.64 -7.14 8.04
CA PRO A 321 -10.96 -7.77 7.89
C PRO A 321 -12.13 -6.80 7.99
N SER A 322 -12.03 -5.77 8.83
CA SER A 322 -13.07 -4.73 8.99
C SER A 322 -13.27 -3.84 7.76
N HIS A 323 -12.33 -3.80 6.83
CA HIS A 323 -12.37 -2.97 5.62
C HIS A 323 -12.98 -3.71 4.42
N TYR A 324 -13.22 -5.01 4.55
CA TYR A 324 -13.92 -5.79 3.54
C TYR A 324 -15.43 -5.77 3.78
N GLY A 325 -16.17 -5.49 2.72
CA GLY A 325 -17.63 -5.46 2.78
C GLY A 325 -18.24 -6.86 3.03
N PRO A 326 -19.50 -6.92 3.51
CA PRO A 326 -20.19 -8.18 3.68
C PRO A 326 -20.18 -9.03 2.40
N TYR A 327 -19.94 -10.33 2.57
CA TYR A 327 -19.87 -11.33 1.50
C TYR A 327 -18.64 -11.23 0.58
N ASN A 328 -17.66 -10.36 0.84
CA ASN A 328 -16.37 -10.49 0.17
C ASN A 328 -15.77 -11.86 0.49
N TYR A 329 -15.17 -12.49 -0.51
CA TYR A 329 -14.70 -13.89 -0.48
C TYR A 329 -15.76 -14.89 0.02
N ASN A 330 -17.05 -14.60 -0.19
CA ASN A 330 -18.19 -15.36 0.35
C ASN A 330 -18.21 -15.46 1.89
N ILE A 331 -17.63 -14.51 2.58
CA ILE A 331 -17.65 -14.39 4.05
C ILE A 331 -18.75 -13.40 4.44
N PRO A 332 -19.80 -13.85 5.16
CA PRO A 332 -20.93 -12.98 5.53
C PRO A 332 -20.53 -11.74 6.33
N VAL A 333 -19.61 -11.89 7.28
CA VAL A 333 -19.04 -10.79 8.09
C VAL A 333 -17.52 -11.01 8.14
N PRO A 334 -16.76 -10.39 7.23
CA PRO A 334 -15.30 -10.59 7.15
C PRO A 334 -14.58 -10.32 8.49
N ASP A 335 -14.96 -9.26 9.20
CA ASP A 335 -14.39 -8.90 10.50
C ASP A 335 -14.57 -9.99 11.59
N ALA A 336 -15.56 -10.87 11.44
CA ALA A 336 -15.79 -11.98 12.37
C ALA A 336 -15.03 -13.28 12.00
N GLU A 337 -14.37 -13.32 10.85
CA GLU A 337 -13.62 -14.49 10.38
C GLU A 337 -12.19 -14.07 9.91
N PRO A 338 -11.35 -13.47 10.80
CA PRO A 338 -10.07 -12.85 10.43
C PRO A 338 -9.10 -13.82 9.77
N TYR A 339 -8.95 -15.05 10.29
CA TYR A 339 -8.11 -16.08 9.66
C TYR A 339 -8.52 -16.35 8.21
N LYS A 340 -9.80 -16.59 8.00
CA LYS A 340 -10.31 -16.97 6.69
C LYS A 340 -10.19 -15.83 5.68
N LEU A 341 -10.45 -14.59 6.11
CA LEU A 341 -10.28 -13.44 5.23
C LEU A 341 -8.83 -13.27 4.81
N VAL A 342 -7.90 -13.19 5.78
CA VAL A 342 -6.48 -12.98 5.52
C VAL A 342 -5.92 -14.09 4.65
N LEU A 343 -6.21 -15.37 4.98
CA LEU A 343 -5.79 -16.51 4.18
C LEU A 343 -6.28 -16.39 2.73
N THR A 344 -7.58 -16.10 2.53
CA THR A 344 -8.15 -16.05 1.17
C THR A 344 -7.56 -14.91 0.35
N ALA A 345 -7.40 -13.72 0.94
CA ALA A 345 -6.80 -12.56 0.27
C ALA A 345 -5.33 -12.85 -0.14
N LEU A 346 -4.55 -13.45 0.75
CA LEU A 346 -3.15 -13.75 0.48
C LEU A 346 -2.97 -14.94 -0.48
N GLN A 347 -3.87 -15.90 -0.49
CA GLN A 347 -3.91 -16.94 -1.53
C GLN A 347 -4.26 -16.35 -2.90
N SER A 348 -5.16 -15.35 -2.97
CA SER A 348 -5.40 -14.59 -4.19
C SER A 348 -4.13 -13.86 -4.64
N SER A 349 -3.40 -13.24 -3.71
CA SER A 349 -2.11 -12.59 -3.99
C SER A 349 -1.10 -13.56 -4.62
N LYS A 350 -0.90 -14.74 -4.03
CA LYS A 350 -0.01 -15.77 -4.60
C LYS A 350 -0.38 -16.13 -6.04
N LYS A 351 -1.67 -16.35 -6.29
CA LYS A 351 -2.16 -16.70 -7.64
C LYS A 351 -1.94 -15.56 -8.63
N VAL A 352 -2.34 -14.33 -8.27
CA VAL A 352 -2.22 -13.16 -9.15
C VAL A 352 -0.77 -12.89 -9.51
N LEU A 353 0.14 -12.92 -8.54
CA LEU A 353 1.57 -12.72 -8.78
C LEU A 353 2.21 -13.87 -9.57
N ALA A 354 1.62 -15.07 -9.53
CA ALA A 354 2.02 -16.20 -10.38
C ALA A 354 1.36 -16.19 -11.78
N GLY A 355 0.63 -15.13 -12.13
CA GLY A 355 -0.06 -15.02 -13.42
C GLY A 355 -1.31 -15.89 -13.54
N ILE A 356 -1.85 -16.39 -12.42
CA ILE A 356 -3.08 -17.18 -12.39
C ILE A 356 -4.26 -16.24 -12.16
N PRO A 357 -5.22 -16.14 -13.09
CA PRO A 357 -6.39 -15.29 -12.90
C PRO A 357 -7.19 -15.71 -11.66
N VAL A 358 -7.62 -14.74 -10.87
CA VAL A 358 -8.56 -14.92 -9.76
C VAL A 358 -9.84 -14.14 -10.07
N GLY A 359 -10.99 -14.69 -9.67
CA GLY A 359 -12.29 -14.05 -9.93
C GLY A 359 -13.18 -14.85 -10.90
N THR A 360 -14.42 -14.44 -11.01
CA THR A 360 -15.46 -15.11 -11.82
C THR A 360 -15.24 -14.87 -13.31
N VAL A 361 -14.31 -15.58 -13.93
CA VAL A 361 -14.34 -15.74 -15.40
C VAL A 361 -15.37 -16.83 -15.71
N SER A 362 -16.49 -16.39 -16.25
CA SER A 362 -17.59 -17.26 -16.62
C SER A 362 -17.12 -18.32 -17.64
N GLY A 363 -17.06 -19.58 -17.21
CA GLY A 363 -17.11 -20.72 -18.13
C GLY A 363 -15.92 -21.65 -18.23
N ASN A 364 -14.77 -21.35 -17.65
CA ASN A 364 -13.66 -22.32 -17.52
C ASN A 364 -13.61 -22.86 -16.10
N MET A 365 -13.56 -24.20 -15.94
CA MET A 365 -13.28 -24.81 -14.64
C MET A 365 -11.87 -24.38 -14.22
N GLU A 366 -11.79 -23.48 -13.22
CA GLU A 366 -10.52 -23.18 -12.58
C GLU A 366 -9.93 -24.48 -12.03
N LYS A 367 -8.64 -24.71 -12.26
CA LYS A 367 -7.95 -25.78 -11.58
C LYS A 367 -8.09 -25.54 -10.07
N GLU A 368 -8.64 -26.52 -9.35
CA GLU A 368 -8.65 -26.49 -7.90
C GLU A 368 -7.20 -26.70 -7.40
N TYR A 369 -6.70 -25.73 -6.65
CA TYR A 369 -5.39 -25.79 -5.98
C TYR A 369 -5.60 -26.14 -4.52
N THR A 370 -4.77 -27.04 -3.97
CA THR A 370 -4.70 -27.21 -2.53
C THR A 370 -4.01 -25.99 -1.88
N MET A 371 -4.13 -25.85 -0.57
CA MET A 371 -3.47 -24.76 0.17
C MET A 371 -1.95 -24.83 0.00
N GLU A 372 -1.36 -26.01 0.06
CA GLU A 372 0.07 -26.25 -0.12
C GLU A 372 0.51 -25.91 -1.56
N GLU A 373 -0.28 -26.26 -2.58
CA GLU A 373 0.01 -25.88 -3.96
C GLU A 373 0.01 -24.36 -4.16
N VAL A 374 -0.93 -23.65 -3.53
CA VAL A 374 -0.99 -22.18 -3.59
C VAL A 374 0.20 -21.55 -2.86
N ALA A 375 0.50 -22.03 -1.65
CA ALA A 375 1.63 -21.50 -0.85
C ALA A 375 2.99 -21.68 -1.56
N ALA A 376 3.12 -22.74 -2.39
CA ALA A 376 4.34 -23.03 -3.16
C ALA A 376 4.43 -22.30 -4.51
N LEU A 377 3.42 -21.48 -4.90
CA LEU A 377 3.49 -20.71 -6.14
C LEU A 377 4.63 -19.69 -6.09
N LEU A 378 5.39 -19.65 -7.16
CA LEU A 378 6.41 -18.62 -7.37
C LEU A 378 5.84 -17.47 -8.21
N PRO A 379 6.31 -16.25 -7.99
CA PRO A 379 5.93 -15.12 -8.83
C PRO A 379 6.31 -15.35 -10.31
N MET A 380 5.55 -14.74 -11.22
CA MET A 380 5.89 -14.73 -12.65
C MET A 380 7.15 -13.90 -12.89
N GLU A 381 7.79 -14.11 -14.04
CA GLU A 381 8.95 -13.34 -14.48
C GLU A 381 8.69 -11.83 -14.43
N GLY A 382 9.64 -11.07 -13.91
CA GLY A 382 9.58 -9.61 -13.76
C GLY A 382 8.85 -9.12 -12.50
N VAL A 383 8.26 -10.00 -11.69
CA VAL A 383 7.73 -9.64 -10.37
C VAL A 383 8.82 -9.80 -9.32
N CYS A 384 9.25 -8.67 -8.73
CA CYS A 384 10.36 -8.59 -7.79
C CYS A 384 9.88 -8.46 -6.33
N ALA A 385 8.72 -7.83 -6.11
CA ALA A 385 8.25 -7.50 -4.77
C ALA A 385 7.93 -8.74 -3.92
N ARG A 386 8.42 -8.72 -2.68
CA ARG A 386 7.94 -9.61 -1.62
C ARG A 386 6.66 -9.05 -1.04
N VAL A 387 5.76 -9.92 -0.61
CA VAL A 387 4.48 -9.51 -0.02
C VAL A 387 4.58 -9.50 1.49
N ARG A 388 4.27 -8.35 2.10
CA ARG A 388 4.28 -8.13 3.53
C ARG A 388 2.99 -7.43 3.94
N PRO A 389 1.91 -8.17 4.26
CA PRO A 389 0.60 -7.60 4.52
C PRO A 389 0.58 -6.79 5.83
N TRP A 390 -0.26 -5.77 5.83
CA TRP A 390 -0.76 -5.13 7.04
C TRP A 390 -1.90 -5.94 7.63
N LEU A 391 -1.85 -6.19 8.93
CA LEU A 391 -2.86 -6.91 9.71
C LEU A 391 -3.52 -6.00 10.74
N GLN A 392 -4.76 -6.30 11.10
CA GLN A 392 -5.58 -5.51 12.01
C GLN A 392 -5.29 -5.87 13.47
N ASP A 393 -4.86 -4.89 14.29
CA ASP A 393 -4.77 -5.03 15.75
C ASP A 393 -5.65 -3.96 16.44
N PHE A 394 -6.95 -3.96 16.12
CA PHE A 394 -7.96 -3.10 16.74
C PHE A 394 -9.35 -3.68 16.55
N THR A 395 -10.27 -3.39 17.50
CA THR A 395 -11.69 -3.77 17.38
C THR A 395 -12.45 -2.73 16.57
N ALA A 396 -13.06 -3.15 15.45
CA ALA A 396 -13.80 -2.28 14.52
C ALA A 396 -15.27 -2.13 14.92
N THR A 397 -15.55 -1.41 15.99
CA THR A 397 -16.90 -1.27 16.58
C THR A 397 -17.97 -0.68 15.65
N TRP A 398 -17.57 -0.08 14.52
CA TRP A 398 -18.47 0.45 13.50
C TRP A 398 -18.96 -0.62 12.51
N VAL A 399 -18.34 -1.80 12.48
CA VAL A 399 -18.75 -2.91 11.62
C VAL A 399 -19.89 -3.67 12.27
N LYS A 400 -20.98 -3.82 11.53
CA LYS A 400 -22.12 -4.61 12.03
C LYS A 400 -21.75 -6.10 12.08
N GLY A 401 -21.75 -6.66 13.27
CA GLY A 401 -21.37 -8.05 13.51
C GLY A 401 -19.87 -8.23 13.77
N HIS A 402 -19.15 -7.14 14.05
CA HIS A 402 -17.77 -7.19 14.51
C HIS A 402 -17.59 -8.09 15.74
N ILE A 403 -16.36 -8.57 15.90
CA ILE A 403 -15.92 -9.25 17.13
C ILE A 403 -14.82 -8.43 17.81
N PRO A 404 -14.58 -8.62 19.12
CA PRO A 404 -13.37 -8.10 19.74
C PRO A 404 -12.12 -8.70 19.06
N TYR A 405 -11.10 -7.86 18.88
CA TYR A 405 -9.78 -8.31 18.41
C TYR A 405 -8.87 -8.38 19.62
N GLU A 406 -8.64 -9.60 20.08
CA GLU A 406 -7.79 -9.95 21.21
C GLU A 406 -6.66 -10.89 20.74
N ALA A 407 -5.97 -11.55 21.65
CA ALA A 407 -4.82 -12.42 21.35
C ALA A 407 -5.12 -13.50 20.28
N GLU A 408 -6.31 -14.11 20.35
CA GLU A 408 -6.71 -15.18 19.44
C GLU A 408 -6.87 -14.67 18.00
N GLU A 409 -7.50 -13.51 17.81
CA GLU A 409 -7.72 -12.92 16.48
C GLU A 409 -6.42 -12.41 15.85
N ILE A 410 -5.50 -11.86 16.66
CA ILE A 410 -4.18 -11.44 16.17
C ILE A 410 -3.38 -12.67 15.72
N ARG A 411 -3.30 -13.71 16.58
CA ARG A 411 -2.59 -14.95 16.24
C ARG A 411 -3.19 -15.63 15.02
N ALA A 412 -4.52 -15.63 14.88
CA ALA A 412 -5.22 -16.20 13.73
C ALA A 412 -4.83 -15.50 12.40
N GLN A 413 -4.73 -14.17 12.39
CA GLN A 413 -4.28 -13.45 11.20
C GLN A 413 -2.82 -13.76 10.85
N ILE A 414 -1.92 -13.78 11.84
CA ILE A 414 -0.50 -14.12 11.63
C ILE A 414 -0.37 -15.55 11.10
N GLN A 415 -1.13 -16.50 11.67
CA GLN A 415 -1.13 -17.88 11.17
C GLN A 415 -1.62 -17.97 9.72
N ALA A 416 -2.63 -17.17 9.34
CA ALA A 416 -3.12 -17.13 7.97
C ALA A 416 -2.06 -16.62 6.97
N VAL A 417 -1.17 -15.71 7.39
CA VAL A 417 -0.03 -15.27 6.58
C VAL A 417 0.91 -16.45 6.31
N TYR A 418 1.26 -17.21 7.35
CA TYR A 418 2.14 -18.38 7.22
C TYR A 418 1.51 -19.49 6.38
N ASP A 419 0.22 -19.77 6.58
CA ASP A 419 -0.51 -20.80 5.83
C ASP A 419 -0.71 -20.42 4.35
N ALA A 420 -0.69 -19.10 4.03
CA ALA A 420 -0.65 -18.62 2.66
C ALA A 420 0.76 -18.71 2.02
N GLY A 421 1.78 -19.11 2.77
CA GLY A 421 3.17 -19.23 2.32
C GLY A 421 3.94 -17.91 2.29
N TYR A 422 3.56 -16.96 3.15
CA TYR A 422 4.31 -15.73 3.44
C TYR A 422 4.91 -15.80 4.85
N GLU A 423 5.88 -14.95 5.14
CA GLU A 423 6.63 -15.02 6.41
C GLU A 423 6.72 -13.68 7.13
N GLU A 424 6.37 -12.60 6.42
CA GLU A 424 6.49 -11.21 6.89
C GLU A 424 5.11 -10.57 7.05
N TRP A 425 4.96 -9.69 8.03
CA TRP A 425 3.71 -8.97 8.30
C TRP A 425 3.95 -7.75 9.19
N ILE A 426 2.99 -6.81 9.17
CA ILE A 426 3.01 -5.61 10.03
C ILE A 426 1.63 -5.48 10.69
N LEU A 427 1.60 -5.23 12.00
CA LEU A 427 0.37 -4.92 12.73
C LEU A 427 0.06 -3.43 12.65
N TRP A 428 -1.20 -3.12 12.37
CA TRP A 428 -1.72 -1.76 12.38
C TRP A 428 -2.63 -1.51 13.59
N ASN A 429 -2.28 -0.49 14.39
CA ASN A 429 -3.15 0.11 15.39
C ASN A 429 -2.90 1.61 15.44
N ALA A 430 -3.91 2.42 15.06
CA ALA A 430 -3.79 3.89 15.02
C ALA A 430 -3.50 4.53 16.39
N SER A 431 -3.82 3.84 17.50
CA SER A 431 -3.52 4.30 18.87
C SER A 431 -2.18 3.79 19.39
N ASN A 432 -1.44 3.00 18.60
CA ASN A 432 -0.18 2.35 18.95
C ASN A 432 -0.26 1.51 20.25
N ARG A 433 -1.36 0.77 20.40
CA ARG A 433 -1.59 -0.15 21.51
C ARG A 433 -1.77 -1.54 20.97
N TYR A 434 -0.74 -2.36 21.11
CA TYR A 434 -0.68 -3.69 20.52
C TYR A 434 -1.03 -4.78 21.52
N THR A 435 -1.63 -5.84 21.02
CA THR A 435 -2.10 -6.99 21.78
C THR A 435 -0.95 -7.96 22.01
N LYS A 436 -0.11 -7.71 23.03
CA LYS A 436 1.11 -8.48 23.32
C LYS A 436 0.84 -9.99 23.44
N ASP A 437 -0.26 -10.39 24.07
CA ASP A 437 -0.60 -11.81 24.28
C ASP A 437 -0.92 -12.55 22.95
N GLY A 438 -1.12 -11.83 21.84
CA GLY A 438 -1.25 -12.40 20.49
C GLY A 438 0.09 -12.66 19.78
N LEU A 439 1.21 -12.24 20.37
CA LEU A 439 2.56 -12.40 19.85
C LEU A 439 3.28 -13.54 20.57
N LEU A 440 4.22 -14.18 19.87
CA LEU A 440 5.14 -15.13 20.49
C LEU A 440 6.22 -14.38 21.27
N GLY A 441 6.85 -15.05 22.25
CA GLY A 441 8.03 -14.50 22.93
C GLY A 441 9.23 -14.39 21.99
N ALA A 442 10.21 -13.57 22.35
CA ALA A 442 11.38 -13.30 21.52
C ALA A 442 12.23 -14.56 21.21
N ASP A 443 12.13 -15.60 22.04
CA ASP A 443 12.87 -16.85 21.93
C ASP A 443 12.04 -18.01 21.31
N GLU A 444 10.77 -17.76 20.92
CA GLU A 444 9.85 -18.75 20.34
C GLU A 444 9.78 -18.63 18.82
#